data_da435b9fbcc23450b45eca935d46be0e
#
_entry.id   da435b9fbcc23450b45eca935d46be0e
#
_cell.length_a   1.000
_cell.length_b   1.000
_cell.length_c   1.000
_cell.angle_alpha   90.00
_cell.angle_beta   90.00
_cell.angle_gamma   90.00
#
_symmetry.space_group_name_H-M   'P 1'
#
loop_
_entity.id
_entity.type
_entity.pdbx_description
1 polymer ?
#
loop_
_entity_poly.entity_id
_entity_poly.type
_entity_poly.pdbx_seq_one_letter_code
_entity_poly.pdbx_strand_id
1 'polypeptide(L)'
;MATKGLKMVTLALLDDTGAILKGAGGLSTDGTFPITDEMLGTKTANITNVSSAPTMIYGNDGQVDADIAKGTPSVAFDFNGLPFDIKQKLLGRVNDTKGGYTQGPVPKVAALIQTTTIGSASPQYIGFAAGKMNETALNLQTNTNAVVRVDDA
;
A
#
# COMPACT_ATOMS: atom_id res chain seq x y z
N MET A 1 -23.36 -1.24 2.59
CA MET A 1 -23.17 -2.64 2.21
C MET A 1 -21.86 -3.17 2.74
N ALA A 2 -21.84 -4.44 3.14
CA ALA A 2 -20.61 -5.06 3.61
C ALA A 2 -19.67 -5.38 2.46
N THR A 3 -18.38 -5.24 2.67
CA THR A 3 -17.35 -5.58 1.69
C THR A 3 -16.88 -7.02 1.90
N LYS A 4 -16.50 -7.67 0.81
CA LYS A 4 -16.02 -9.05 0.82
C LYS A 4 -14.59 -9.09 0.30
N GLY A 5 -13.64 -9.05 1.21
CA GLY A 5 -12.24 -9.30 0.92
C GLY A 5 -11.55 -8.26 0.04
N LEU A 6 -10.28 -8.51 -0.17
CA LEU A 6 -9.38 -7.73 -1.01
C LEU A 6 -9.33 -8.38 -2.38
N LYS A 7 -9.62 -7.63 -3.45
CA LYS A 7 -9.59 -8.16 -4.80
C LYS A 7 -8.31 -7.81 -5.54
N MET A 8 -7.92 -6.56 -5.53
CA MET A 8 -6.75 -6.09 -6.28
C MET A 8 -6.19 -4.82 -5.67
N VAL A 9 -4.88 -4.66 -5.77
CA VAL A 9 -4.19 -3.41 -5.45
C VAL A 9 -3.48 -2.94 -6.71
N THR A 10 -3.65 -1.67 -7.05
CA THR A 10 -2.96 -1.02 -8.16
C THR A 10 -2.07 0.08 -7.61
N LEU A 11 -0.81 0.10 -8.00
CA LEU A 11 0.19 1.06 -7.53
C LEU A 11 0.65 1.94 -8.68
N ALA A 12 1.08 3.16 -8.37
CA ALA A 12 1.67 4.08 -9.32
C ALA A 12 2.69 4.98 -8.62
N LEU A 13 3.75 5.34 -9.33
CA LEU A 13 4.69 6.37 -8.88
C LEU A 13 4.21 7.74 -9.34
N LEU A 14 4.40 8.75 -8.51
CA LEU A 14 4.04 10.13 -8.80
C LEU A 14 5.29 11.00 -8.92
N ASP A 15 5.20 12.05 -9.72
CA ASP A 15 6.21 13.10 -9.78
C ASP A 15 5.95 14.16 -8.70
N ASP A 16 6.78 15.21 -8.67
CA ASP A 16 6.65 16.31 -7.67
C ASP A 16 5.35 17.10 -7.84
N THR A 17 4.72 17.05 -9.01
CA THR A 17 3.45 17.74 -9.28
C THR A 17 2.23 16.87 -8.96
N GLY A 18 2.43 15.60 -8.63
CA GLY A 18 1.36 14.65 -8.35
C GLY A 18 0.85 13.91 -9.58
N ALA A 19 1.47 14.08 -10.75
CA ALA A 19 1.12 13.34 -11.95
C ALA A 19 1.77 11.95 -11.95
N ILE A 20 1.11 10.99 -12.58
CA ILE A 20 1.60 9.61 -12.66
C ILE A 20 2.80 9.54 -13.61
N LEU A 21 3.92 9.01 -13.11
CA LEU A 21 5.12 8.73 -13.92
C LEU A 21 4.86 7.53 -14.82
N LYS A 22 5.19 7.66 -16.10
CA LYS A 22 4.98 6.64 -17.12
C LYS A 22 6.32 6.20 -17.74
N GLY A 23 6.32 4.99 -18.28
CA GLY A 23 7.50 4.45 -18.99
C GLY A 23 8.64 4.06 -18.05
N ALA A 24 9.87 4.37 -18.44
CA ALA A 24 11.06 3.94 -17.69
C ALA A 24 11.17 4.56 -16.30
N GLY A 25 10.63 5.76 -16.09
CA GLY A 25 10.60 6.42 -14.79
C GLY A 25 9.47 5.97 -13.89
N GLY A 26 8.50 5.23 -14.43
CA GLY A 26 7.35 4.72 -13.69
C GLY A 26 7.39 3.21 -13.52
N LEU A 27 6.28 2.64 -13.08
CA LEU A 27 6.15 1.20 -12.84
C LEU A 27 5.84 0.43 -14.13
N SER A 28 5.22 1.08 -15.11
CA SER A 28 4.86 0.48 -16.39
C SER A 28 4.76 1.54 -17.47
N THR A 29 4.45 1.13 -18.70
CA THR A 29 4.22 2.06 -19.83
C THR A 29 3.08 3.03 -19.53
N ASP A 30 2.00 2.56 -18.87
CA ASP A 30 0.86 3.38 -18.49
C ASP A 30 1.07 4.12 -17.16
N GLY A 31 2.09 3.73 -16.40
CA GLY A 31 2.38 4.27 -15.08
C GLY A 31 1.69 3.54 -13.94
N THR A 32 0.66 2.74 -14.20
CA THR A 32 -0.04 1.95 -13.19
C THR A 32 0.48 0.51 -13.17
N PHE A 33 0.49 -0.10 -12.00
CA PHE A 33 0.96 -1.47 -11.83
C PHE A 33 -0.03 -2.25 -10.96
N PRO A 34 -0.96 -2.99 -11.57
CA PRO A 34 -1.86 -3.86 -10.81
C PRO A 34 -1.13 -5.10 -10.32
N ILE A 35 -1.38 -5.50 -9.09
CA ILE A 35 -0.85 -6.75 -8.51
C ILE A 35 -1.80 -7.88 -8.93
N THR A 36 -1.40 -8.62 -9.94
CA THR A 36 -2.23 -9.66 -10.57
C THR A 36 -2.02 -11.04 -9.95
N ASP A 37 -2.83 -12.00 -10.37
CA ASP A 37 -2.70 -13.39 -9.95
C ASP A 37 -1.38 -14.03 -10.39
N GLU A 38 -0.75 -13.54 -11.46
CA GLU A 38 0.57 -13.97 -11.90
C GLU A 38 1.65 -13.68 -10.86
N MET A 39 1.44 -12.66 -10.02
CA MET A 39 2.29 -12.30 -8.89
C MET A 39 1.75 -12.91 -7.59
N LEU A 40 0.90 -13.91 -7.66
CA LEU A 40 0.22 -14.55 -6.54
C LEU A 40 -0.68 -13.58 -5.73
N GLY A 41 -0.94 -12.40 -6.27
CA GLY A 41 -1.85 -11.42 -5.70
C GLY A 41 -1.37 -10.72 -4.43
N THR A 42 -2.24 -9.93 -3.85
CA THR A 42 -2.02 -9.26 -2.56
C THR A 42 -2.70 -10.06 -1.46
N LYS A 43 -1.96 -10.42 -0.43
CA LYS A 43 -2.48 -11.18 0.70
C LYS A 43 -3.30 -10.31 1.64
N THR A 44 -2.75 -9.19 2.08
CA THR A 44 -3.43 -8.26 2.97
C THR A 44 -3.15 -6.81 2.63
N ALA A 45 -4.10 -5.94 2.98
CA ALA A 45 -3.93 -4.49 2.99
C ALA A 45 -4.61 -3.97 4.26
N ASN A 46 -3.84 -3.60 5.25
CA ASN A 46 -4.31 -3.24 6.58
C ASN A 46 -4.22 -1.72 6.76
N ILE A 47 -5.36 -1.06 6.84
CA ILE A 47 -5.45 0.39 6.96
C ILE A 47 -5.64 0.76 8.42
N THR A 48 -4.76 1.61 8.93
CA THR A 48 -4.79 2.09 10.31
C THR A 48 -4.78 3.61 10.37
N ASN A 49 -5.08 4.18 11.53
CA ASN A 49 -5.07 5.61 11.78
C ASN A 49 -5.96 6.43 10.85
N VAL A 50 -7.11 5.88 10.48
CA VAL A 50 -8.09 6.60 9.65
C VAL A 50 -8.62 7.83 10.37
N SER A 51 -8.80 7.72 11.69
CA SER A 51 -9.12 8.85 12.55
C SER A 51 -8.40 8.69 13.88
N SER A 52 -8.21 9.81 14.61
CA SER A 52 -7.65 9.75 15.95
C SER A 52 -8.69 9.23 16.95
N ALA A 53 -8.23 8.82 18.13
CA ALA A 53 -9.12 8.47 19.22
C ALA A 53 -9.97 9.69 19.61
N PRO A 54 -11.26 9.52 19.92
CA PRO A 54 -12.12 10.64 20.29
C PRO A 54 -11.67 11.27 21.61
N THR A 55 -11.71 12.59 21.66
CA THR A 55 -11.53 13.35 22.89
C THR A 55 -12.91 13.62 23.49
N MET A 56 -13.17 13.11 24.68
CA MET A 56 -14.45 13.26 25.35
C MET A 56 -14.55 14.63 25.99
N ILE A 57 -15.69 15.29 25.82
CA ILE A 57 -16.01 16.55 26.42
C ILE A 57 -17.03 16.30 27.50
N TYR A 58 -16.70 16.69 28.76
CA TYR A 58 -17.54 16.45 29.91
C TYR A 58 -18.16 17.76 30.40
N GLY A 59 -19.41 17.67 30.86
CA GLY A 59 -20.14 18.78 31.49
C GLY A 59 -21.27 18.20 32.34
N ASN A 60 -21.65 18.89 33.41
CA ASN A 60 -22.74 18.49 34.32
C ASN A 60 -22.62 17.03 34.82
N ASP A 61 -21.38 16.64 35.18
CA ASP A 61 -21.04 15.27 35.65
C ASP A 61 -21.28 14.16 34.63
N GLY A 62 -21.34 14.47 33.33
CA GLY A 62 -21.53 13.48 32.27
C GLY A 62 -20.80 13.84 31.01
N GLN A 63 -20.69 12.87 30.12
CA GLN A 63 -20.18 13.09 28.80
C GLN A 63 -21.19 13.88 27.97
N VAL A 64 -20.80 15.06 27.49
CA VAL A 64 -21.66 15.96 26.68
C VAL A 64 -21.42 15.74 25.19
N ASP A 65 -20.17 15.56 24.80
CA ASP A 65 -19.79 15.44 23.38
C ASP A 65 -18.47 14.66 23.25
N ALA A 66 -18.12 14.33 22.02
CA ALA A 66 -16.85 13.69 21.66
C ALA A 66 -16.28 14.38 20.40
N ASP A 67 -15.04 14.81 20.48
CA ASP A 67 -14.33 15.39 19.35
C ASP A 67 -13.40 14.34 18.74
N ILE A 68 -13.56 14.11 17.43
CA ILE A 68 -12.77 13.15 16.68
C ILE A 68 -11.97 13.90 15.61
N ALA A 69 -10.66 13.96 15.79
CA ALA A 69 -9.79 14.60 14.81
C ALA A 69 -9.48 13.64 13.66
N LYS A 70 -9.16 14.22 12.49
CA LYS A 70 -8.71 13.47 11.33
C LYS A 70 -7.37 12.81 11.64
N GLY A 71 -7.27 11.51 11.37
CA GLY A 71 -6.02 10.77 11.57
C GLY A 71 -5.04 10.94 10.41
N THR A 72 -3.89 10.30 10.55
CA THR A 72 -2.91 10.15 9.47
C THR A 72 -2.98 8.69 8.99
N PRO A 73 -3.74 8.39 7.93
CA PRO A 73 -3.92 7.01 7.50
C PRO A 73 -2.61 6.39 7.03
N SER A 74 -2.42 5.13 7.39
CA SER A 74 -1.35 4.31 6.83
C SER A 74 -1.90 2.95 6.44
N VAL A 75 -1.26 2.33 5.46
CA VAL A 75 -1.65 1.00 5.01
C VAL A 75 -0.42 0.09 4.97
N ALA A 76 -0.55 -1.08 5.59
CA ALA A 76 0.44 -2.13 5.52
C ALA A 76 0.00 -3.17 4.49
N PHE A 77 0.83 -3.39 3.48
CA PHE A 77 0.59 -4.37 2.43
C PHE A 77 1.43 -5.62 2.67
N ASP A 78 0.85 -6.77 2.35
CA ASP A 78 1.53 -8.05 2.30
C ASP A 78 1.30 -8.63 0.91
N PHE A 79 2.35 -8.64 0.10
CA PHE A 79 2.32 -9.16 -1.27
C PHE A 79 2.99 -10.52 -1.34
N ASN A 80 2.38 -11.44 -2.06
CA ASN A 80 2.92 -12.80 -2.18
C ASN A 80 4.09 -12.91 -3.17
N GLY A 81 4.11 -12.08 -4.20
CA GLY A 81 5.12 -12.22 -5.25
C GLY A 81 5.36 -10.92 -6.02
N LEU A 82 5.56 -9.82 -5.29
CA LEU A 82 5.88 -8.53 -5.93
C LEU A 82 7.23 -8.63 -6.66
N PRO A 83 7.32 -8.25 -7.95
CA PRO A 83 8.58 -8.26 -8.67
C PRO A 83 9.64 -7.39 -8.00
N PHE A 84 10.87 -7.88 -7.96
CA PHE A 84 11.98 -7.21 -7.27
C PHE A 84 12.23 -5.79 -7.81
N ASP A 85 12.23 -5.64 -9.13
CA ASP A 85 12.48 -4.33 -9.77
C ASP A 85 11.41 -3.30 -9.40
N ILE A 86 10.15 -3.72 -9.36
CA ILE A 86 9.04 -2.87 -8.99
C ILE A 86 9.13 -2.46 -7.51
N LYS A 87 9.48 -3.41 -6.64
CA LYS A 87 9.70 -3.14 -5.23
C LYS A 87 10.79 -2.10 -5.01
N GLN A 88 11.92 -2.22 -5.72
CA GLN A 88 13.01 -1.25 -5.62
C GLN A 88 12.58 0.15 -6.08
N LYS A 89 11.82 0.25 -7.16
CA LYS A 89 11.26 1.53 -7.61
C LYS A 89 10.32 2.16 -6.59
N LEU A 90 9.45 1.36 -5.97
CA LEU A 90 8.52 1.85 -4.95
C LEU A 90 9.22 2.38 -3.71
N LEU A 91 10.32 1.76 -3.33
CA LEU A 91 11.11 2.15 -2.15
C LEU A 91 12.12 3.26 -2.45
N GLY A 92 12.27 3.67 -3.71
CA GLY A 92 13.22 4.69 -4.10
C GLY A 92 14.68 4.24 -4.14
N ARG A 93 14.91 2.94 -4.25
CA ARG A 93 16.25 2.39 -4.38
C ARG A 93 16.72 2.47 -5.82
N VAL A 94 17.96 2.85 -6.02
CA VAL A 94 18.57 3.08 -7.33
C VAL A 94 19.61 2.00 -7.61
N ASN A 95 19.56 1.45 -8.83
CA ASN A 95 20.56 0.49 -9.30
C ASN A 95 21.90 1.18 -9.48
N ASP A 96 22.95 0.63 -8.90
CA ASP A 96 24.31 1.17 -8.97
C ASP A 96 25.09 0.72 -10.21
N THR A 97 24.45 0.02 -11.14
CA THR A 97 25.01 -0.57 -12.36
C THR A 97 26.06 -1.67 -12.12
N LYS A 98 26.30 -2.01 -10.87
CA LYS A 98 27.25 -3.05 -10.46
C LYS A 98 26.56 -4.27 -9.84
N GLY A 99 25.25 -4.39 -10.04
CA GLY A 99 24.44 -5.48 -9.51
C GLY A 99 23.83 -5.23 -8.13
N GLY A 100 24.01 -4.03 -7.57
CA GLY A 100 23.45 -3.66 -6.27
C GLY A 100 22.48 -2.50 -6.37
N TYR A 101 21.80 -2.21 -5.26
CA TYR A 101 20.89 -1.08 -5.12
C TYR A 101 21.27 -0.25 -3.91
N THR A 102 21.22 1.06 -4.04
CA THR A 102 21.44 2.01 -2.96
C THR A 102 20.17 2.81 -2.69
N GLN A 103 20.00 3.26 -1.45
CA GLN A 103 18.82 4.04 -1.10
C GLN A 103 18.94 5.45 -1.67
N GLY A 104 17.99 5.80 -2.54
CA GLY A 104 17.80 7.15 -3.05
C GLY A 104 16.61 7.85 -2.37
N PRO A 105 16.16 8.99 -2.93
CA PRO A 105 14.97 9.68 -2.42
C PRO A 105 13.74 8.78 -2.54
N VAL A 106 12.91 8.73 -1.48
CA VAL A 106 11.68 7.94 -1.50
C VAL A 106 10.63 8.65 -2.35
N PRO A 107 10.10 8.01 -3.41
CA PRO A 107 9.13 8.65 -4.28
C PRO A 107 7.74 8.70 -3.64
N LYS A 108 6.88 9.57 -4.17
CA LYS A 108 5.46 9.53 -3.83
C LYS A 108 4.79 8.40 -4.60
N VAL A 109 3.94 7.66 -3.91
CA VAL A 109 3.23 6.50 -4.45
C VAL A 109 1.73 6.70 -4.27
N ALA A 110 0.97 6.41 -5.32
CA ALA A 110 -0.48 6.30 -5.24
C ALA A 110 -0.87 4.83 -5.19
N ALA A 111 -1.87 4.51 -4.40
CA ALA A 111 -2.38 3.15 -4.28
C ALA A 111 -3.90 3.16 -4.40
N LEU A 112 -4.44 2.23 -5.17
CA LEU A 112 -5.88 2.01 -5.32
C LEU A 112 -6.18 0.58 -4.90
N ILE A 113 -6.97 0.43 -3.86
CA ILE A 113 -7.36 -0.86 -3.30
C ILE A 113 -8.78 -1.17 -3.73
N GLN A 114 -8.96 -2.28 -4.43
CA GLN A 114 -10.27 -2.75 -4.87
C GLN A 114 -10.79 -3.83 -3.95
N THR A 115 -12.02 -3.65 -3.48
CA THR A 115 -12.75 -4.65 -2.71
C THR A 115 -14.01 -5.06 -3.47
N THR A 116 -14.60 -6.19 -3.09
CA THR A 116 -15.86 -6.66 -3.63
C THR A 116 -16.98 -6.39 -2.63
N THR A 117 -18.14 -5.95 -3.09
CA THR A 117 -19.33 -5.74 -2.25
C THR A 117 -20.18 -7.00 -2.22
N ILE A 118 -20.63 -7.41 -1.03
CA ILE A 118 -21.54 -8.56 -0.88
C ILE A 118 -22.90 -8.20 -1.46
N GLY A 119 -23.42 -9.08 -2.33
CA GLY A 119 -24.73 -8.91 -2.94
C GLY A 119 -24.80 -7.90 -4.08
N SER A 120 -23.65 -7.39 -4.54
CA SER A 120 -23.55 -6.46 -5.66
C SER A 120 -22.37 -6.82 -6.54
N ALA A 121 -22.50 -6.60 -7.85
CA ALA A 121 -21.41 -6.74 -8.81
C ALA A 121 -20.47 -5.52 -8.82
N SER A 122 -20.86 -4.42 -8.16
CA SER A 122 -20.11 -3.18 -8.16
C SER A 122 -18.94 -3.25 -7.20
N PRO A 123 -17.70 -3.03 -7.66
CA PRO A 123 -16.54 -2.99 -6.76
C PRO A 123 -16.50 -1.68 -5.97
N GLN A 124 -15.92 -1.72 -4.78
CA GLN A 124 -15.57 -0.53 -4.02
C GLN A 124 -14.08 -0.28 -4.11
N TYR A 125 -13.70 0.99 -4.13
CA TYR A 125 -12.31 1.40 -4.24
C TYR A 125 -11.92 2.29 -3.06
N ILE A 126 -10.75 2.03 -2.51
CA ILE A 126 -10.14 2.89 -1.49
C ILE A 126 -8.82 3.38 -2.08
N GLY A 127 -8.68 4.70 -2.23
CA GLY A 127 -7.54 5.30 -2.87
C GLY A 127 -6.68 6.12 -1.91
N PHE A 128 -5.37 6.00 -2.06
CA PHE A 128 -4.39 6.86 -1.41
C PHE A 128 -3.70 7.67 -2.50
N ALA A 129 -3.95 8.98 -2.51
CA ALA A 129 -3.54 9.85 -3.62
C ALA A 129 -2.03 10.09 -3.64
N ALA A 130 -1.38 10.19 -2.48
CA ALA A 130 0.06 10.37 -2.40
C ALA A 130 0.55 9.89 -1.04
N GLY A 131 1.54 9.04 -1.03
CA GLY A 131 2.16 8.53 0.18
C GLY A 131 3.58 8.10 -0.13
N LYS A 132 4.27 7.62 0.89
CA LYS A 132 5.61 7.05 0.74
C LYS A 132 5.58 5.63 1.28
N MET A 133 6.26 4.72 0.60
CA MET A 133 6.39 3.34 1.02
C MET A 133 7.74 3.11 1.67
N ASN A 134 7.77 2.24 2.67
CA ASN A 134 8.99 1.76 3.28
C ASN A 134 8.89 0.27 3.58
N GLU A 135 10.03 -0.35 3.73
CA GLU A 135 10.14 -1.73 4.16
C GLU A 135 10.87 -1.73 5.50
N THR A 136 10.17 -2.12 6.56
CA THR A 136 10.74 -2.08 7.92
C THR A 136 11.56 -3.32 8.24
N ALA A 137 11.25 -4.45 7.59
CA ALA A 137 11.94 -5.71 7.82
C ALA A 137 11.88 -6.59 6.59
N LEU A 138 12.93 -7.36 6.39
CA LEU A 138 13.01 -8.41 5.39
C LEU A 138 13.43 -9.69 6.11
N ASN A 139 12.51 -10.66 6.18
CA ASN A 139 12.75 -11.91 6.88
C ASN A 139 12.97 -13.04 5.87
N LEU A 140 14.19 -13.59 5.87
CA LEU A 140 14.57 -14.68 4.99
C LEU A 140 14.68 -15.95 5.81
N GLN A 141 14.04 -17.01 5.35
CA GLN A 141 14.01 -18.29 6.05
C GLN A 141 14.53 -19.41 5.14
N THR A 142 15.10 -20.43 5.76
CA THR A 142 15.54 -21.62 5.05
C THR A 142 14.33 -22.32 4.44
N ASN A 143 14.46 -22.72 3.18
CA ASN A 143 13.42 -23.48 2.49
C ASN A 143 13.20 -24.83 3.18
N THR A 144 11.95 -25.18 3.41
CA THR A 144 11.51 -26.45 3.97
C THR A 144 10.68 -27.20 2.91
N ASN A 145 9.86 -28.16 3.32
CA ASN A 145 8.96 -28.87 2.40
C ASN A 145 7.84 -27.96 1.87
N ALA A 146 7.65 -26.77 2.44
CA ALA A 146 6.73 -25.76 1.95
C ALA A 146 7.51 -24.59 1.35
N VAL A 147 6.93 -23.91 0.36
CA VAL A 147 7.53 -22.69 -0.19
C VAL A 147 7.47 -21.59 0.87
N VAL A 148 8.65 -21.09 1.24
CA VAL A 148 8.77 -19.95 2.15
C VAL A 148 8.80 -18.68 1.32
N ARG A 149 7.92 -17.74 1.63
CA ARG A 149 7.84 -16.45 0.96
C ARG A 149 8.37 -15.36 1.88
N VAL A 150 8.91 -14.33 1.25
CA VAL A 150 9.34 -13.14 1.97
C VAL A 150 8.16 -12.17 1.97
N ASP A 151 7.71 -11.79 3.14
CA ASP A 151 6.61 -10.84 3.30
C ASP A 151 7.16 -9.41 3.20
N ASP A 152 6.56 -8.62 2.34
CA ASP A 152 6.87 -7.19 2.16
C ASP A 152 5.85 -6.37 2.95
N ALA A 153 6.29 -5.84 4.04
CA ALA A 153 5.46 -5.02 4.91
C ALA A 153 5.71 -3.52 4.70
#